data_64fb907a13e1320dcee76f1b81416fcd
#
_entry.id   64fb907a13e1320dcee76f1b81416fcd
#
_cell.length_a   1.000
_cell.length_b   1.000
_cell.length_c   1.000
_cell.angle_alpha   90.00
_cell.angle_beta   90.00
_cell.angle_gamma   90.00
#
_symmetry.space_group_name_H-M   'P 1'
#
loop_
_entity.id
_entity.type
_entity.pdbx_description
1 polymer ?
#
loop_
_entity_poly.entity_id
_entity_poly.type
_entity_poly.pdbx_seq_one_letter_code
_entity_poly.pdbx_strand_id
1 'polypeptide(L)'
;MRRFAVGLVFCAALLVGACAGIQRDDGAADGDGGGSRTIDGVVVEAGAELAGANLAGADLSGAYLVGINLAGADLTGANLSGADLSGANFLDANLYQANLSGANLNIAYLHRADLVDANMSGADLTGADLSGTFLLNTYLRDANLTGADLSRSNRTTADFTGATMPDGTKYP
;
A
#
# COMPACT_ATOMS: atom_id res chain seq x y z
N MET A 1 -19.82 -29.64 -10.01
CA MET A 1 -20.30 -28.94 -8.80
C MET A 1 -19.08 -28.59 -7.95
N ARG A 2 -18.54 -27.39 -8.11
CA ARG A 2 -17.42 -26.88 -7.29
C ARG A 2 -18.02 -26.09 -6.13
N ARG A 3 -17.76 -26.56 -4.91
CA ARG A 3 -18.21 -25.91 -3.69
C ARG A 3 -17.32 -24.71 -3.42
N PHE A 4 -17.87 -23.51 -3.47
CA PHE A 4 -17.23 -22.30 -2.95
C PHE A 4 -17.23 -22.43 -1.42
N ALA A 5 -16.06 -22.64 -0.85
CA ALA A 5 -15.85 -22.47 0.58
C ALA A 5 -15.70 -20.97 0.84
N VAL A 6 -16.77 -20.35 1.36
CA VAL A 6 -16.67 -19.01 1.96
C VAL A 6 -15.99 -19.19 3.30
N GLY A 7 -14.69 -19.01 3.31
CA GLY A 7 -13.91 -18.97 4.55
C GLY A 7 -14.16 -17.63 5.24
N LEU A 8 -15.03 -17.65 6.23
CA LEU A 8 -15.21 -16.55 7.18
C LEU A 8 -13.96 -16.52 8.07
N VAL A 9 -12.97 -15.72 7.72
CA VAL A 9 -11.80 -15.51 8.57
C VAL A 9 -12.18 -14.47 9.63
N PHE A 10 -12.55 -14.95 10.83
CA PHE A 10 -12.56 -14.13 12.02
C PHE A 10 -11.11 -13.77 12.36
N CYS A 11 -10.66 -12.57 12.06
CA CYS A 11 -9.43 -12.02 12.60
C CYS A 11 -9.67 -11.69 14.07
N ALA A 12 -9.40 -12.65 14.97
CA ALA A 12 -9.27 -12.36 16.38
C ALA A 12 -7.91 -11.69 16.59
N ALA A 13 -7.92 -10.37 16.78
CA ALA A 13 -6.77 -9.63 17.24
C ALA A 13 -6.35 -10.19 18.61
N LEU A 14 -5.20 -10.83 18.69
CA LEU A 14 -4.49 -11.02 19.97
C LEU A 14 -2.98 -10.90 19.79
N LEU A 15 -2.47 -9.74 20.18
CA LEU A 15 -1.37 -9.50 21.12
C LEU A 15 0.04 -10.02 20.81
N VAL A 16 0.92 -9.01 20.79
CA VAL A 16 2.22 -8.94 21.44
C VAL A 16 3.42 -9.59 20.75
N GLY A 17 4.20 -8.69 20.19
CA GLY A 17 5.66 -8.61 20.35
C GLY A 17 6.46 -9.87 20.09
N ALA A 18 7.06 -9.88 18.91
CA ALA A 18 8.48 -10.22 18.74
C ALA A 18 8.84 -9.99 17.28
N CYS A 19 9.84 -9.16 17.01
CA CYS A 19 10.61 -9.23 15.79
C CYS A 19 11.27 -10.61 15.72
N ALA A 20 10.57 -11.60 15.17
CA ALA A 20 11.15 -12.87 14.75
C ALA A 20 11.09 -12.88 13.22
N GLY A 21 12.24 -13.11 12.61
CA GLY A 21 12.48 -12.96 11.17
C GLY A 21 11.34 -13.49 10.31
N ILE A 22 10.96 -12.67 9.34
CA ILE A 22 9.99 -12.99 8.30
C ILE A 22 10.45 -14.28 7.60
N GLN A 23 9.83 -15.42 7.93
CA GLN A 23 10.00 -16.62 7.12
C GLN A 23 9.21 -16.39 5.83
N ARG A 24 9.95 -16.30 4.72
CA ARG A 24 9.34 -16.44 3.41
C ARG A 24 8.80 -17.87 3.32
N ASP A 25 7.50 -18.02 3.35
CA ASP A 25 6.89 -19.25 2.86
C ASP A 25 6.97 -19.16 1.33
N ASP A 26 7.97 -19.84 0.74
CA ASP A 26 8.16 -19.93 -0.71
C ASP A 26 7.08 -20.85 -1.30
N GLY A 27 5.82 -20.57 -1.01
CA GLY A 27 4.68 -21.17 -1.69
C GLY A 27 4.77 -20.78 -3.16
N ALA A 28 5.02 -21.80 -4.00
CA ALA A 28 5.13 -21.68 -5.44
C ALA A 28 4.05 -20.75 -5.99
N ALA A 29 4.47 -19.75 -6.76
CA ALA A 29 3.57 -18.90 -7.52
C ALA A 29 2.74 -19.81 -8.45
N ASP A 30 1.48 -20.03 -8.09
CA ASP A 30 0.51 -20.55 -9.03
C ASP A 30 0.33 -19.45 -10.08
N GLY A 31 0.56 -19.78 -11.34
CA GLY A 31 0.75 -18.84 -12.45
C GLY A 31 -0.47 -18.01 -12.86
N ASP A 32 -1.35 -17.64 -11.91
CA ASP A 32 -2.49 -16.76 -12.10
C ASP A 32 -2.34 -15.36 -11.45
N GLY A 33 -1.16 -15.07 -10.88
CA GLY A 33 -0.86 -13.74 -10.32
C GLY A 33 -1.52 -13.43 -8.96
N GLY A 34 -2.24 -14.37 -8.35
CA GLY A 34 -3.02 -14.16 -7.13
C GLY A 34 -2.50 -14.94 -5.91
N GLY A 35 -1.17 -15.05 -5.71
CA GLY A 35 -0.60 -15.74 -4.55
C GLY A 35 -0.89 -15.03 -3.23
N SER A 36 -1.51 -15.73 -2.26
CA SER A 36 -1.60 -15.23 -0.89
C SER A 36 -0.23 -15.35 -0.18
N ARG A 37 0.09 -14.37 0.67
CA ARG A 37 1.28 -14.40 1.54
C ARG A 37 0.84 -14.47 2.98
N THR A 38 1.57 -15.19 3.82
CA THR A 38 1.32 -15.19 5.27
C THR A 38 2.44 -14.45 5.96
N ILE A 39 2.10 -13.39 6.71
CA ILE A 39 3.02 -12.58 7.50
C ILE A 39 2.55 -12.63 8.94
N ASP A 40 3.37 -13.17 9.86
CA ASP A 40 3.04 -13.35 11.28
C ASP A 40 1.66 -14.00 11.52
N GLY A 41 1.29 -14.98 10.67
CA GLY A 41 0.00 -15.67 10.73
C GLY A 41 -1.17 -14.90 10.10
N VAL A 42 -0.94 -13.73 9.53
CA VAL A 42 -1.94 -12.94 8.79
C VAL A 42 -1.85 -13.29 7.30
N VAL A 43 -2.96 -13.71 6.70
CA VAL A 43 -3.04 -13.98 5.27
C VAL A 43 -3.24 -12.65 4.54
N VAL A 44 -2.31 -12.31 3.64
CA VAL A 44 -2.32 -11.08 2.84
C VAL A 44 -2.54 -11.44 1.39
N GLU A 45 -3.70 -11.10 0.87
CA GLU A 45 -4.12 -11.40 -0.50
C GLU A 45 -5.06 -10.30 -1.04
N ALA A 46 -5.36 -10.35 -2.34
CA ALA A 46 -6.30 -9.40 -2.95
C ALA A 46 -7.66 -9.43 -2.26
N GLY A 47 -8.21 -8.24 -1.94
CA GLY A 47 -9.50 -8.08 -1.27
C GLY A 47 -9.52 -8.51 0.20
N ALA A 48 -8.36 -8.82 0.82
CA ALA A 48 -8.33 -9.17 2.25
C ALA A 48 -8.74 -7.99 3.14
N GLU A 49 -9.41 -8.30 4.24
CA GLU A 49 -9.86 -7.33 5.26
C GLU A 49 -8.82 -7.27 6.39
N LEU A 50 -7.87 -6.36 6.28
CA LEU A 50 -6.74 -6.20 7.20
C LEU A 50 -6.73 -4.82 7.89
N ALA A 51 -7.91 -4.23 8.09
CA ALA A 51 -8.03 -2.96 8.79
C ALA A 51 -7.40 -3.03 10.19
N GLY A 52 -6.51 -2.08 10.51
CA GLY A 52 -5.79 -2.01 11.78
C GLY A 52 -4.71 -3.09 11.97
N ALA A 53 -4.38 -3.87 10.94
CA ALA A 53 -3.34 -4.89 11.04
C ALA A 53 -1.95 -4.28 11.29
N ASN A 54 -1.10 -4.99 12.03
CA ASN A 54 0.31 -4.64 12.15
C ASN A 54 1.12 -5.39 11.08
N LEU A 55 1.58 -4.65 10.09
CA LEU A 55 2.41 -5.09 8.97
C LEU A 55 3.73 -4.31 8.90
N ALA A 56 4.17 -3.75 10.04
CA ALA A 56 5.39 -2.96 10.10
C ALA A 56 6.60 -3.80 9.66
N GLY A 57 7.39 -3.26 8.72
CA GLY A 57 8.55 -3.94 8.15
C GLY A 57 8.23 -5.14 7.25
N ALA A 58 6.97 -5.43 6.96
CA ALA A 58 6.59 -6.56 6.10
C ALA A 58 7.16 -6.43 4.68
N ASP A 59 7.59 -7.55 4.09
CA ASP A 59 7.96 -7.62 2.67
C ASP A 59 6.77 -8.07 1.82
N LEU A 60 6.14 -7.11 1.18
CA LEU A 60 5.00 -7.24 0.27
C LEU A 60 5.39 -6.85 -1.16
N SER A 61 6.69 -6.85 -1.48
CA SER A 61 7.19 -6.46 -2.80
C SER A 61 6.59 -7.32 -3.91
N GLY A 62 6.11 -6.66 -4.98
CA GLY A 62 5.48 -7.31 -6.13
C GLY A 62 4.21 -8.11 -5.82
N ALA A 63 3.63 -7.97 -4.62
CA ALA A 63 2.41 -8.70 -4.25
C ALA A 63 1.19 -8.19 -5.04
N TYR A 64 0.26 -9.10 -5.33
CA TYR A 64 -1.03 -8.79 -5.96
C TYR A 64 -2.07 -8.54 -4.85
N LEU A 65 -2.37 -7.27 -4.55
CA LEU A 65 -3.17 -6.83 -3.40
C LEU A 65 -4.33 -5.92 -3.83
N VAL A 66 -4.88 -6.18 -5.01
CA VAL A 66 -6.00 -5.40 -5.57
C VAL A 66 -7.17 -5.36 -4.61
N GLY A 67 -7.65 -4.15 -4.28
CA GLY A 67 -8.81 -3.92 -3.42
C GLY A 67 -8.65 -4.33 -1.96
N ILE A 68 -7.42 -4.59 -1.49
CA ILE A 68 -7.16 -4.91 -0.08
C ILE A 68 -7.61 -3.78 0.85
N ASN A 69 -8.17 -4.13 2.00
CA ASN A 69 -8.53 -3.15 3.03
C ASN A 69 -7.45 -3.09 4.13
N LEU A 70 -6.68 -2.02 4.13
CA LEU A 70 -5.60 -1.71 5.07
C LEU A 70 -5.91 -0.42 5.87
N ALA A 71 -7.18 -0.08 6.03
CA ALA A 71 -7.58 1.12 6.77
C ALA A 71 -7.04 1.08 8.20
N GLY A 72 -6.32 2.13 8.62
CA GLY A 72 -5.69 2.24 9.94
C GLY A 72 -4.58 1.22 10.20
N ALA A 73 -4.13 0.45 9.21
CA ALA A 73 -3.04 -0.50 9.39
C ALA A 73 -1.69 0.19 9.63
N ASP A 74 -0.82 -0.46 10.38
CA ASP A 74 0.59 -0.05 10.54
C ASP A 74 1.46 -0.77 9.52
N LEU A 75 1.96 0.00 8.55
CA LEU A 75 2.86 -0.42 7.47
C LEU A 75 4.21 0.31 7.58
N THR A 76 4.57 0.77 8.78
CA THR A 76 5.82 1.49 9.02
C THR A 76 7.01 0.69 8.45
N GLY A 77 7.76 1.30 7.53
CA GLY A 77 8.92 0.68 6.91
C GLY A 77 8.64 -0.57 6.05
N ALA A 78 7.37 -0.88 5.75
CA ALA A 78 7.03 -2.02 4.89
C ALA A 78 7.56 -1.83 3.46
N ASN A 79 7.91 -2.94 2.81
CA ASN A 79 8.31 -2.96 1.40
C ASN A 79 7.11 -3.38 0.53
N LEU A 80 6.53 -2.44 -0.18
CA LEU A 80 5.42 -2.59 -1.13
C LEU A 80 5.87 -2.28 -2.57
N SER A 81 7.19 -2.33 -2.82
CA SER A 81 7.73 -1.96 -4.14
C SER A 81 7.17 -2.86 -5.25
N GLY A 82 6.69 -2.23 -6.32
CA GLY A 82 6.11 -2.94 -7.47
C GLY A 82 4.82 -3.71 -7.18
N ALA A 83 4.23 -3.60 -5.99
CA ALA A 83 2.97 -4.26 -5.66
C ALA A 83 1.79 -3.69 -6.48
N ASP A 84 0.80 -4.53 -6.79
CA ASP A 84 -0.48 -4.09 -7.33
C ASP A 84 -1.47 -3.83 -6.19
N LEU A 85 -1.65 -2.55 -5.88
CA LEU A 85 -2.50 -2.02 -4.82
C LEU A 85 -3.68 -1.22 -5.41
N SER A 86 -4.05 -1.52 -6.67
CA SER A 86 -5.14 -0.80 -7.31
C SER A 86 -6.44 -0.96 -6.52
N GLY A 87 -7.11 0.17 -6.26
CA GLY A 87 -8.32 0.23 -5.45
C GLY A 87 -8.16 -0.12 -3.97
N ALA A 88 -6.93 -0.27 -3.47
CA ALA A 88 -6.67 -0.55 -2.05
C ALA A 88 -7.14 0.59 -1.14
N ASN A 89 -7.60 0.24 0.05
CA ASN A 89 -8.03 1.20 1.07
C ASN A 89 -6.96 1.37 2.14
N PHE A 90 -6.30 2.53 2.16
CA PHE A 90 -5.31 2.95 3.15
C PHE A 90 -5.81 4.12 4.02
N LEU A 91 -7.13 4.27 4.17
CA LEU A 91 -7.70 5.32 5.02
C LEU A 91 -7.04 5.32 6.41
N ASP A 92 -6.48 6.47 6.84
CA ASP A 92 -5.79 6.62 8.13
C ASP A 92 -4.62 5.63 8.36
N ALA A 93 -4.09 4.94 7.35
CA ALA A 93 -2.98 3.99 7.50
C ALA A 93 -1.66 4.70 7.79
N ASN A 94 -0.79 4.04 8.54
CA ASN A 94 0.58 4.49 8.79
C ASN A 94 1.54 3.84 7.78
N LEU A 95 2.02 4.61 6.82
CA LEU A 95 2.98 4.24 5.79
C LEU A 95 4.33 4.97 5.98
N TYR A 96 4.63 5.40 7.22
CA TYR A 96 5.89 6.08 7.54
C TYR A 96 7.09 5.25 7.08
N GLN A 97 7.98 5.84 6.27
CA GLN A 97 9.16 5.19 5.69
C GLN A 97 8.87 3.95 4.82
N ALA A 98 7.63 3.69 4.42
CA ALA A 98 7.32 2.58 3.54
C ALA A 98 7.92 2.76 2.14
N ASN A 99 8.26 1.66 1.49
CA ASN A 99 8.73 1.65 0.10
C ASN A 99 7.59 1.22 -0.83
N LEU A 100 7.01 2.16 -1.56
CA LEU A 100 5.97 1.97 -2.57
C LEU A 100 6.50 2.26 -3.99
N SER A 101 7.82 2.19 -4.20
CA SER A 101 8.41 2.52 -5.50
C SER A 101 7.88 1.61 -6.61
N GLY A 102 7.40 2.22 -7.70
CA GLY A 102 6.83 1.50 -8.84
C GLY A 102 5.52 0.76 -8.54
N ALA A 103 4.90 0.93 -7.37
CA ALA A 103 3.63 0.30 -7.04
C ALA A 103 2.49 0.85 -7.91
N ASN A 104 1.51 0.00 -8.21
CA ASN A 104 0.26 0.39 -8.83
C ASN A 104 -0.77 0.77 -7.74
N LEU A 105 -1.01 2.06 -7.58
CA LEU A 105 -1.96 2.65 -6.63
C LEU A 105 -3.14 3.32 -7.37
N ASN A 106 -3.43 2.87 -8.61
CA ASN A 106 -4.54 3.40 -9.38
C ASN A 106 -5.84 3.35 -8.58
N ILE A 107 -6.55 4.50 -8.49
CA ILE A 107 -7.80 4.66 -7.71
C ILE A 107 -7.72 4.20 -6.24
N ALA A 108 -6.53 4.11 -5.65
CA ALA A 108 -6.39 3.78 -4.22
C ALA A 108 -6.91 4.91 -3.32
N TYR A 109 -7.39 4.55 -2.13
CA TYR A 109 -7.89 5.48 -1.12
C TYR A 109 -6.83 5.67 -0.04
N LEU A 110 -6.08 6.79 -0.11
CA LEU A 110 -5.00 7.15 0.82
C LEU A 110 -5.40 8.31 1.75
N HIS A 111 -6.71 8.64 1.83
CA HIS A 111 -7.19 9.75 2.63
C HIS A 111 -6.61 9.71 4.05
N ARG A 112 -5.93 10.81 4.47
CA ARG A 112 -5.28 11.00 5.77
C ARG A 112 -4.18 9.97 6.12
N ALA A 113 -3.68 9.19 5.17
CA ALA A 113 -2.56 8.30 5.42
C ALA A 113 -1.30 9.08 5.78
N ASP A 114 -0.46 8.51 6.64
CA ASP A 114 0.87 9.02 6.96
C ASP A 114 1.89 8.42 5.98
N LEU A 115 2.40 9.24 5.07
CA LEU A 115 3.38 8.91 4.04
C LEU A 115 4.72 9.64 4.27
N VAL A 116 4.94 10.16 5.47
CA VAL A 116 6.18 10.87 5.80
C VAL A 116 7.38 9.97 5.55
N ASP A 117 8.40 10.50 4.85
CA ASP A 117 9.62 9.79 4.44
C ASP A 117 9.37 8.55 3.53
N ALA A 118 8.16 8.30 3.04
CA ALA A 118 7.87 7.18 2.14
C ALA A 118 8.49 7.37 0.76
N ASN A 119 8.82 6.25 0.10
CA ASN A 119 9.28 6.25 -1.29
C ASN A 119 8.17 5.77 -2.23
N MET A 120 7.63 6.67 -3.03
CA MET A 120 6.63 6.43 -4.07
C MET A 120 7.16 6.75 -5.48
N SER A 121 8.49 6.73 -5.65
CA SER A 121 9.09 7.04 -6.96
C SER A 121 8.60 6.09 -8.03
N GLY A 122 8.15 6.62 -9.17
CA GLY A 122 7.62 5.84 -10.28
C GLY A 122 6.28 5.16 -10.02
N ALA A 123 5.62 5.39 -8.88
CA ALA A 123 4.31 4.80 -8.59
C ALA A 123 3.22 5.34 -9.53
N ASP A 124 2.23 4.51 -9.85
CA ASP A 124 1.00 4.94 -10.53
C ASP A 124 -0.09 5.27 -9.52
N LEU A 125 -0.34 6.56 -9.34
CA LEU A 125 -1.35 7.15 -8.45
C LEU A 125 -2.52 7.74 -9.24
N THR A 126 -2.74 7.28 -10.48
CA THR A 126 -3.81 7.80 -11.32
C THR A 126 -5.16 7.70 -10.62
N GLY A 127 -5.84 8.82 -10.44
CA GLY A 127 -7.15 8.89 -9.79
C GLY A 127 -7.17 8.55 -8.31
N ALA A 128 -6.02 8.41 -7.64
CA ALA A 128 -5.95 8.11 -6.21
C ALA A 128 -6.44 9.28 -5.35
N ASP A 129 -7.06 8.98 -4.22
CA ASP A 129 -7.42 9.98 -3.20
C ASP A 129 -6.28 10.11 -2.17
N LEU A 130 -5.46 11.16 -2.33
CA LEU A 130 -4.40 11.56 -1.39
C LEU A 130 -4.84 12.77 -0.54
N SER A 131 -6.14 13.03 -0.44
CA SER A 131 -6.62 14.19 0.31
C SER A 131 -6.28 14.07 1.80
N GLY A 132 -5.78 15.17 2.38
CA GLY A 132 -5.40 15.22 3.80
C GLY A 132 -4.18 14.38 4.19
N THR A 133 -3.46 13.75 3.27
CA THR A 133 -2.26 12.96 3.56
C THR A 133 -1.11 13.80 4.12
N PHE A 134 -0.22 13.16 4.86
CA PHE A 134 1.05 13.72 5.32
C PHE A 134 2.17 13.27 4.38
N LEU A 135 2.67 14.18 3.53
CA LEU A 135 3.66 13.93 2.48
C LEU A 135 5.01 14.60 2.75
N LEU A 136 5.36 14.87 4.01
CA LEU A 136 6.65 15.47 4.34
C LEU A 136 7.79 14.53 3.93
N ASN A 137 8.76 15.03 3.17
CA ASN A 137 9.92 14.30 2.65
C ASN A 137 9.54 13.05 1.80
N THR A 138 8.31 12.92 1.35
CA THR A 138 7.90 11.82 0.47
C THR A 138 8.56 11.96 -0.89
N TYR A 139 9.11 10.86 -1.41
CA TYR A 139 9.69 10.83 -2.76
C TYR A 139 8.60 10.40 -3.75
N LEU A 140 8.21 11.32 -4.65
CA LEU A 140 7.22 11.12 -5.71
C LEU A 140 7.85 11.35 -7.10
N ARG A 141 9.17 11.15 -7.21
CA ARG A 141 9.90 11.33 -8.48
C ARG A 141 9.32 10.42 -9.55
N ASP A 142 9.07 10.99 -10.73
CA ASP A 142 8.52 10.28 -11.89
C ASP A 142 7.17 9.58 -11.64
N ALA A 143 6.51 9.81 -10.52
CA ALA A 143 5.19 9.25 -10.23
C ALA A 143 4.11 9.82 -11.17
N ASN A 144 3.07 9.04 -11.41
CA ASN A 144 1.91 9.47 -12.18
C ASN A 144 0.74 9.80 -11.25
N LEU A 145 0.44 11.08 -11.09
CA LEU A 145 -0.65 11.60 -10.25
C LEU A 145 -1.84 12.09 -11.07
N THR A 146 -1.95 11.70 -12.35
CA THR A 146 -3.04 12.18 -13.22
C THR A 146 -4.40 11.95 -12.57
N GLY A 147 -5.17 13.04 -12.38
CA GLY A 147 -6.51 12.97 -11.78
C GLY A 147 -6.54 12.67 -10.27
N ALA A 148 -5.38 12.56 -9.60
CA ALA A 148 -5.33 12.35 -8.16
C ALA A 148 -5.81 13.56 -7.36
N ASP A 149 -6.45 13.35 -6.20
CA ASP A 149 -6.83 14.42 -5.28
C ASP A 149 -5.73 14.64 -4.22
N LEU A 150 -5.02 15.77 -4.28
CA LEU A 150 -4.02 16.20 -3.31
C LEU A 150 -4.55 17.32 -2.38
N SER A 151 -5.85 17.52 -2.33
CA SER A 151 -6.44 18.59 -1.50
C SER A 151 -6.11 18.38 -0.02
N ARG A 152 -5.81 19.48 0.68
CA ARG A 152 -5.48 19.45 2.13
C ARG A 152 -4.27 18.59 2.51
N SER A 153 -3.53 18.01 1.56
CA SER A 153 -2.30 17.28 1.86
C SER A 153 -1.18 18.21 2.31
N ASN A 154 -0.35 17.76 3.28
CA ASN A 154 0.86 18.48 3.67
C ASN A 154 2.05 17.99 2.84
N ARG A 155 2.41 18.74 1.78
CA ARG A 155 3.42 18.37 0.78
C ARG A 155 4.61 19.32 0.71
N THR A 156 4.87 20.07 1.79
CA THR A 156 5.83 21.17 1.78
C THR A 156 7.24 20.77 1.36
N THR A 157 7.68 19.55 1.71
CA THR A 157 9.03 19.01 1.40
C THR A 157 8.97 17.76 0.51
N ALA A 158 7.83 17.45 -0.08
CA ALA A 158 7.71 16.31 -0.99
C ALA A 158 8.48 16.59 -2.31
N ASP A 159 9.13 15.56 -2.82
CA ASP A 159 9.89 15.63 -4.07
C ASP A 159 9.04 15.10 -5.24
N PHE A 160 8.53 16.01 -6.05
CA PHE A 160 7.73 15.72 -7.24
C PHE A 160 8.54 15.76 -8.55
N THR A 161 9.88 15.82 -8.50
CA THR A 161 10.70 15.94 -9.70
C THR A 161 10.32 14.91 -10.76
N GLY A 162 9.97 15.37 -11.98
CA GLY A 162 9.55 14.51 -13.09
C GLY A 162 8.15 13.90 -12.96
N ALA A 163 7.44 14.12 -11.85
CA ALA A 163 6.08 13.59 -11.68
C ALA A 163 5.08 14.20 -12.68
N THR A 164 4.07 13.43 -13.04
CA THR A 164 2.90 13.95 -13.76
C THR A 164 1.86 14.38 -12.73
N MET A 165 1.54 15.68 -12.71
CA MET A 165 0.62 16.27 -11.74
C MET A 165 -0.85 15.95 -12.07
N PRO A 166 -1.80 16.21 -11.14
CA PRO A 166 -3.21 15.88 -11.36
C PRO A 166 -3.84 16.44 -12.63
N ASP A 167 -3.39 17.60 -13.09
CA ASP A 167 -3.84 18.24 -14.34
C ASP A 167 -3.13 17.71 -15.60
N GLY A 168 -2.28 16.72 -15.48
CA GLY A 168 -1.49 16.13 -16.54
C GLY A 168 -0.20 16.87 -16.88
N THR A 169 0.14 17.96 -16.20
CA THR A 169 1.40 18.69 -16.41
C THR A 169 2.58 17.96 -15.76
N LYS A 170 3.78 18.15 -16.31
CA LYS A 170 5.01 17.62 -15.68
C LYS A 170 5.54 18.60 -14.65
N TYR A 171 5.87 18.07 -13.47
CA TYR A 171 6.62 18.83 -12.47
C TYR A 171 8.09 18.89 -12.88
N PRO A 172 8.72 20.10 -12.88
CA PRO A 172 10.10 20.28 -13.36
C PRO A 172 11.14 19.57 -12.53
#